data_55deb7d5af4e26e2b3c14c29a38311a4
#
_entry.id   55deb7d5af4e26e2b3c14c29a38311a4
#
_cell.length_a   1.000
_cell.length_b   1.000
_cell.length_c   1.000
_cell.angle_alpha   90.00
_cell.angle_beta   90.00
_cell.angle_gamma   90.00
#
_symmetry.space_group_name_H-M   'P 1'
#
loop_
_entity.id
_entity.type
_entity.pdbx_description
1 polymer ?
#
loop_
_entity_poly.entity_id
_entity_poly.type
_entity_poly.pdbx_seq_one_letter_code
_entity_poly.pdbx_strand_id
1 'polypeptide(L)'
;MLKLAQVVAGSVVSLILVVPATVGFRVQNLAPYIATPDDVVDRMLTFAKVTRQDVVYDLGCGDGRIPIAAAQKYGARGVGLDIDPKLIELAKSNAKAAGVDTLVDFRVQNVLTADVSSATVVTLYLLSSSNERLRPMLTRQLKPGARIVSHAFSMGRDWPADAVDQFVSARGDEVTLYLWRMK
;
A
#
# COMPACT_ATOMS: atom_id res chain seq x y z
N MET A 1 29.57 17.65 -81.89
CA MET A 1 30.07 17.95 -80.56
C MET A 1 28.91 17.75 -79.55
N LEU A 2 28.86 16.59 -78.93
CA LEU A 2 27.82 16.22 -77.94
C LEU A 2 28.30 16.62 -76.53
N LYS A 3 27.51 17.47 -75.82
CA LYS A 3 27.77 17.80 -74.45
C LYS A 3 27.00 16.79 -73.56
N LEU A 4 27.76 15.99 -72.80
CA LEU A 4 27.21 15.14 -71.74
C LEU A 4 26.67 16.02 -70.61
N ALA A 5 25.42 15.78 -70.21
CA ALA A 5 24.86 16.36 -69.01
C ALA A 5 25.10 15.35 -67.88
N GLN A 6 25.82 15.76 -66.81
CA GLN A 6 25.99 15.00 -65.60
C GLN A 6 24.74 15.14 -64.75
N VAL A 7 24.10 14.02 -64.43
CA VAL A 7 23.01 13.93 -63.43
C VAL A 7 23.66 13.71 -62.08
N VAL A 8 23.54 14.68 -61.17
CA VAL A 8 23.95 14.57 -59.79
C VAL A 8 22.80 13.91 -59.01
N ALA A 9 23.00 12.66 -58.65
CA ALA A 9 22.06 11.95 -57.77
C ALA A 9 22.25 12.45 -56.33
N GLY A 10 21.30 13.28 -55.87
CA GLY A 10 21.24 13.71 -54.46
C GLY A 10 20.66 12.59 -53.57
N SER A 11 21.49 12.01 -52.73
CA SER A 11 21.05 11.06 -51.68
C SER A 11 20.30 11.80 -50.59
N VAL A 12 19.00 11.56 -50.49
CA VAL A 12 18.18 12.06 -49.38
C VAL A 12 18.42 11.10 -48.21
N VAL A 13 19.22 11.53 -47.23
CA VAL A 13 19.37 10.81 -45.95
C VAL A 13 18.15 11.13 -45.10
N SER A 14 17.22 10.18 -45.02
CA SER A 14 16.06 10.28 -44.13
C SER A 14 16.52 10.05 -42.70
N LEU A 15 16.60 11.13 -41.91
CA LEU A 15 16.90 11.06 -40.49
C LEU A 15 15.64 10.57 -39.75
N ILE A 16 15.61 9.26 -39.41
CA ILE A 16 14.54 8.70 -38.57
C ILE A 16 14.81 9.16 -37.14
N LEU A 17 14.02 10.12 -36.66
CA LEU A 17 13.99 10.53 -35.25
C LEU A 17 13.32 9.39 -34.44
N VAL A 18 14.13 8.55 -33.82
CA VAL A 18 13.61 7.60 -32.83
C VAL A 18 13.30 8.38 -31.54
N VAL A 19 12.03 8.76 -31.39
CA VAL A 19 11.54 9.30 -30.12
C VAL A 19 11.45 8.12 -29.14
N PRO A 20 12.20 8.11 -28.02
CA PRO A 20 12.03 7.06 -27.02
C PRO A 20 10.61 7.19 -26.46
N ALA A 21 9.81 6.14 -26.65
CA ALA A 21 8.53 6.02 -25.98
C ALA A 21 8.81 5.96 -24.46
N THR A 22 8.65 7.08 -23.79
CA THR A 22 8.58 7.09 -22.32
C THR A 22 7.33 6.31 -21.95
N VAL A 23 7.49 5.04 -21.61
CA VAL A 23 6.45 4.24 -20.97
C VAL A 23 6.22 4.90 -19.62
N GLY A 24 5.30 5.86 -19.59
CA GLY A 24 4.82 6.43 -18.35
C GLY A 24 4.16 5.29 -17.56
N PHE A 25 4.84 4.82 -16.53
CA PHE A 25 4.23 3.95 -15.53
C PHE A 25 3.03 4.71 -14.96
N ARG A 26 1.83 4.38 -15.46
CA ARG A 26 0.59 4.87 -14.86
C ARG A 26 0.54 4.28 -13.46
N VAL A 27 0.88 5.09 -12.46
CA VAL A 27 0.71 4.73 -11.07
C VAL A 27 -0.78 4.48 -10.87
N GLN A 28 -1.14 3.22 -10.67
CA GLN A 28 -2.53 2.81 -10.52
C GLN A 28 -2.90 2.98 -9.04
N ASN A 29 -3.77 3.95 -8.76
CA ASN A 29 -4.35 4.09 -7.43
C ASN A 29 -5.20 2.84 -7.13
N LEU A 30 -4.92 2.15 -6.01
CA LEU A 30 -5.56 0.89 -5.63
C LEU A 30 -6.90 1.08 -4.92
N ALA A 31 -7.11 2.26 -4.33
CA ALA A 31 -8.36 2.67 -3.70
C ALA A 31 -8.39 4.20 -3.55
N PRO A 32 -9.57 4.84 -3.50
CA PRO A 32 -9.68 6.22 -3.06
C PRO A 32 -9.25 6.34 -1.58
N TYR A 33 -8.65 7.47 -1.21
CA TYR A 33 -8.36 7.73 0.20
C TYR A 33 -9.66 7.94 0.98
N ILE A 34 -9.92 7.04 1.92
CA ILE A 34 -11.01 7.13 2.91
C ILE A 34 -10.40 6.79 4.26
N ALA A 35 -10.47 7.73 5.19
CA ALA A 35 -9.90 7.56 6.51
C ALA A 35 -10.70 6.53 7.34
N THR A 36 -10.03 5.49 7.84
CA THR A 36 -10.63 4.52 8.78
C THR A 36 -11.02 5.24 10.08
N PRO A 37 -12.26 5.10 10.61
CA PRO A 37 -12.63 5.66 11.90
C PRO A 37 -11.73 5.16 13.04
N ASP A 38 -11.49 6.00 14.06
CA ASP A 38 -10.52 5.68 15.13
C ASP A 38 -10.92 4.44 15.95
N ASP A 39 -12.22 4.26 16.22
CA ASP A 39 -12.75 3.07 16.89
C ASP A 39 -12.56 1.79 16.06
N VAL A 40 -12.63 1.91 14.73
CA VAL A 40 -12.32 0.80 13.80
C VAL A 40 -10.83 0.51 13.79
N VAL A 41 -9.96 1.53 13.80
CA VAL A 41 -8.50 1.36 13.94
C VAL A 41 -8.19 0.58 15.22
N ASP A 42 -8.79 0.99 16.33
CA ASP A 42 -8.61 0.31 17.61
C ASP A 42 -9.05 -1.16 17.57
N ARG A 43 -10.19 -1.40 16.94
CA ARG A 43 -10.70 -2.76 16.79
C ARG A 43 -9.80 -3.61 15.90
N MET A 44 -9.28 -3.05 14.79
CA MET A 44 -8.32 -3.74 13.91
C MET A 44 -7.06 -4.18 14.66
N LEU A 45 -6.44 -3.27 15.43
CA LEU A 45 -5.23 -3.55 16.19
C LEU A 45 -5.46 -4.57 17.31
N THR A 46 -6.61 -4.47 18.00
CA THR A 46 -7.02 -5.44 19.02
C THR A 46 -7.30 -6.82 18.40
N PHE A 47 -8.00 -6.87 17.27
CA PHE A 47 -8.32 -8.10 16.55
C PHE A 47 -7.07 -8.81 16.03
N ALA A 48 -6.06 -8.03 15.57
CA ALA A 48 -4.73 -8.53 15.25
C ALA A 48 -3.92 -8.95 16.47
N LYS A 49 -4.36 -8.65 17.69
CA LYS A 49 -3.60 -8.85 18.93
C LYS A 49 -2.22 -8.20 18.87
N VAL A 50 -2.17 -6.93 18.45
CA VAL A 50 -0.93 -6.17 18.34
C VAL A 50 -0.27 -6.04 19.71
N THR A 51 1.05 -6.17 19.75
CA THR A 51 1.90 -6.05 20.93
C THR A 51 3.11 -5.16 20.63
N ARG A 52 3.91 -4.85 21.65
CA ARG A 52 5.14 -4.07 21.51
C ARG A 52 6.19 -4.74 20.59
N GLN A 53 6.16 -6.05 20.45
CA GLN A 53 7.10 -6.79 19.60
C GLN A 53 6.74 -6.72 18.12
N ASP A 54 5.56 -6.21 17.77
CA ASP A 54 5.07 -6.20 16.41
C ASP A 54 5.68 -5.07 15.57
N VAL A 55 5.75 -5.36 14.27
CA VAL A 55 6.00 -4.39 13.20
C VAL A 55 4.74 -4.36 12.34
N VAL A 56 3.97 -3.28 12.47
CA VAL A 56 2.70 -3.09 11.76
C VAL A 56 2.97 -2.37 10.45
N TYR A 57 2.69 -3.03 9.33
CA TYR A 57 2.71 -2.43 8.00
C TYR A 57 1.31 -2.07 7.56
N ASP A 58 1.09 -0.80 7.19
CA ASP A 58 -0.18 -0.31 6.66
C ASP A 58 -0.01 0.01 5.17
N LEU A 59 -0.70 -0.76 4.32
CA LEU A 59 -0.57 -0.68 2.86
C LEU A 59 -1.69 0.19 2.28
N GLY A 60 -1.36 1.41 1.91
CA GLY A 60 -2.29 2.50 1.62
C GLY A 60 -2.58 3.28 2.89
N CYS A 61 -1.54 3.74 3.57
CA CYS A 61 -1.64 4.22 4.95
C CYS A 61 -2.33 5.59 5.08
N GLY A 62 -2.56 6.30 3.97
CA GLY A 62 -3.17 7.61 4.00
C GLY A 62 -2.46 8.58 4.96
N ASP A 63 -3.19 9.10 5.93
CA ASP A 63 -2.68 10.03 6.95
C ASP A 63 -1.89 9.37 8.10
N GLY A 64 -1.64 8.06 8.01
CA GLY A 64 -0.78 7.32 8.93
C GLY A 64 -1.44 6.90 10.24
N ARG A 65 -2.77 7.06 10.39
CA ARG A 65 -3.48 6.84 11.66
C ARG A 65 -3.31 5.45 12.25
N ILE A 66 -3.26 4.37 11.44
CA ILE A 66 -3.12 3.00 11.94
C ILE A 66 -1.72 2.75 12.50
N PRO A 67 -0.61 3.01 11.79
CA PRO A 67 0.73 2.90 12.35
C PRO A 67 0.95 3.79 13.59
N ILE A 68 0.41 5.02 13.58
CA ILE A 68 0.49 5.95 14.71
C ILE A 68 -0.24 5.36 15.93
N ALA A 69 -1.48 4.88 15.77
CA ALA A 69 -2.23 4.26 16.86
C ALA A 69 -1.54 2.99 17.40
N ALA A 70 -0.94 2.17 16.53
CA ALA A 70 -0.16 1.01 16.94
C ALA A 70 1.04 1.41 17.82
N ALA A 71 1.74 2.49 17.44
CA ALA A 71 2.86 3.00 18.21
C ALA A 71 2.42 3.61 19.55
N GLN A 72 1.36 4.44 19.56
CA GLN A 72 0.88 5.10 20.78
C GLN A 72 0.31 4.13 21.80
N LYS A 73 -0.52 3.17 21.36
CA LYS A 73 -1.29 2.31 22.27
C LYS A 73 -0.55 1.05 22.69
N TYR A 74 0.32 0.55 21.83
CA TYR A 74 1.00 -0.73 22.06
C TYR A 74 2.53 -0.62 22.11
N GLY A 75 3.11 0.54 21.77
CA GLY A 75 4.56 0.69 21.61
C GLY A 75 5.13 -0.14 20.46
N ALA A 76 4.29 -0.57 19.52
CA ALA A 76 4.68 -1.30 18.33
C ALA A 76 5.43 -0.40 17.35
N ARG A 77 6.27 -0.98 16.48
CA ARG A 77 6.79 -0.24 15.34
C ARG A 77 5.77 -0.19 14.22
N GLY A 78 5.70 0.93 13.51
CA GLY A 78 4.80 1.12 12.40
C GLY A 78 5.54 1.49 11.11
N VAL A 79 5.07 0.96 9.98
CA VAL A 79 5.52 1.35 8.64
C VAL A 79 4.28 1.63 7.79
N GLY A 80 4.16 2.85 7.30
CA GLY A 80 3.08 3.25 6.41
C GLY A 80 3.58 3.44 4.99
N LEU A 81 2.92 2.82 4.03
CA LEU A 81 3.22 2.95 2.61
C LEU A 81 2.02 3.55 1.89
N ASP A 82 2.24 4.61 1.15
CA ASP A 82 1.24 5.21 0.26
C ASP A 82 1.89 5.70 -1.02
N ILE A 83 1.11 5.81 -2.08
CA ILE A 83 1.59 6.31 -3.37
C ILE A 83 1.51 7.83 -3.46
N ASP A 84 0.67 8.47 -2.64
CA ASP A 84 0.50 9.92 -2.62
C ASP A 84 1.52 10.57 -1.67
N PRO A 85 2.48 11.37 -2.20
CA PRO A 85 3.46 12.05 -1.38
C PRO A 85 2.84 13.07 -0.41
N LYS A 86 1.67 13.63 -0.71
CA LYS A 86 0.99 14.57 0.18
C LYS A 86 0.43 13.86 1.42
N LEU A 87 -0.11 12.65 1.24
CA LEU A 87 -0.57 11.83 2.36
C LEU A 87 0.61 11.38 3.24
N ILE A 88 1.73 11.03 2.64
CA ILE A 88 2.96 10.67 3.39
C ILE A 88 3.49 11.85 4.20
N GLU A 89 3.51 13.07 3.65
CA GLU A 89 3.90 14.26 4.43
C GLU A 89 2.92 14.55 5.57
N LEU A 90 1.61 14.36 5.34
CA LEU A 90 0.61 14.47 6.38
C LEU A 90 0.82 13.40 7.47
N ALA A 91 1.07 12.15 7.11
CA ALA A 91 1.33 11.05 8.04
C ALA A 91 2.56 11.34 8.93
N LYS A 92 3.65 11.86 8.36
CA LYS A 92 4.84 12.27 9.11
C LYS A 92 4.55 13.41 10.09
N SER A 93 3.78 14.40 9.65
CA SER A 93 3.35 15.52 10.52
C SER A 93 2.48 15.01 11.68
N ASN A 94 1.53 14.11 11.41
CA ASN A 94 0.68 13.50 12.42
C ASN A 94 1.48 12.68 13.43
N ALA A 95 2.47 11.89 12.97
CA ALA A 95 3.34 11.11 13.85
C ALA A 95 4.15 12.00 14.79
N LYS A 96 4.70 13.12 14.29
CA LYS A 96 5.41 14.09 15.09
C LYS A 96 4.49 14.75 16.12
N ALA A 97 3.29 15.16 15.71
CA ALA A 97 2.28 15.72 16.62
C ALA A 97 1.86 14.72 17.70
N ALA A 98 1.81 13.43 17.36
CA ALA A 98 1.49 12.33 18.28
C ALA A 98 2.68 11.89 19.17
N GLY A 99 3.90 12.40 18.95
CA GLY A 99 5.09 12.06 19.71
C GLY A 99 5.61 10.64 19.48
N VAL A 100 5.33 10.04 18.32
CA VAL A 100 5.72 8.66 17.97
C VAL A 100 6.57 8.56 16.70
N ASP A 101 7.06 9.67 16.20
CA ASP A 101 7.86 9.76 14.97
C ASP A 101 9.13 8.91 14.97
N THR A 102 9.64 8.54 16.14
CA THR A 102 10.77 7.60 16.28
C THR A 102 10.37 6.12 16.18
N LEU A 103 9.08 5.80 16.29
CA LEU A 103 8.55 4.44 16.22
C LEU A 103 7.92 4.11 14.88
N VAL A 104 7.64 5.13 14.05
CA VAL A 104 6.95 4.95 12.77
C VAL A 104 7.79 5.48 11.60
N ASP A 105 7.62 4.84 10.44
CA ASP A 105 8.28 5.23 9.20
C ASP A 105 7.23 5.31 8.06
N PHE A 106 7.23 6.41 7.31
CA PHE A 106 6.28 6.64 6.23
C PHE A 106 7.00 6.87 4.91
N ARG A 107 6.63 6.08 3.88
CA ARG A 107 7.32 6.06 2.59
C ARG A 107 6.35 6.24 1.43
N VAL A 108 6.74 7.10 0.47
CA VAL A 108 6.09 7.14 -0.84
C VAL A 108 6.48 5.89 -1.62
N GLN A 109 5.60 4.91 -1.71
CA GLN A 109 5.92 3.62 -2.32
C GLN A 109 4.67 2.93 -2.89
N ASN A 110 4.86 2.28 -4.05
CA ASN A 110 3.85 1.39 -4.59
C ASN A 110 3.82 0.10 -3.76
N VAL A 111 2.70 -0.17 -3.10
CA VAL A 111 2.52 -1.33 -2.21
C VAL A 111 2.63 -2.67 -2.93
N LEU A 112 2.37 -2.73 -4.26
CA LEU A 112 2.49 -3.96 -5.05
C LEU A 112 3.95 -4.43 -5.23
N THR A 113 4.92 -3.54 -5.05
CA THR A 113 6.35 -3.81 -5.23
C THR A 113 7.14 -3.60 -3.93
N ALA A 114 6.44 -3.41 -2.81
CA ALA A 114 7.06 -3.19 -1.53
C ALA A 114 7.69 -4.45 -0.95
N ASP A 115 8.76 -4.28 -0.17
CA ASP A 115 9.26 -5.30 0.73
C ASP A 115 8.54 -5.20 2.07
N VAL A 116 7.77 -6.23 2.39
CA VAL A 116 7.00 -6.37 3.64
C VAL A 116 7.48 -7.57 4.47
N SER A 117 8.66 -8.12 4.17
CA SER A 117 9.20 -9.33 4.80
C SER A 117 9.46 -9.21 6.30
N SER A 118 9.60 -7.98 6.79
CA SER A 118 9.75 -7.70 8.23
C SER A 118 8.42 -7.46 8.96
N ALA A 119 7.29 -7.42 8.24
CA ALA A 119 5.99 -7.23 8.87
C ALA A 119 5.59 -8.44 9.71
N THR A 120 5.07 -8.18 10.90
CA THR A 120 4.37 -9.18 11.74
C THR A 120 2.87 -8.99 11.70
N VAL A 121 2.42 -7.78 11.38
CA VAL A 121 1.03 -7.43 11.12
C VAL A 121 0.97 -6.57 9.86
N VAL A 122 0.02 -6.88 8.97
CA VAL A 122 -0.32 -6.05 7.81
C VAL A 122 -1.76 -5.58 7.97
N THR A 123 -1.99 -4.29 7.78
CA THR A 123 -3.33 -3.68 7.77
C THR A 123 -3.68 -3.19 6.38
N LEU A 124 -4.97 -3.35 6.01
CA LEU A 124 -5.51 -3.03 4.69
C LEU A 124 -6.88 -2.36 4.83
N TYR A 125 -7.07 -1.28 4.08
CA TYR A 125 -8.39 -0.74 3.77
C TYR A 125 -8.44 -0.39 2.28
N LEU A 126 -8.35 -1.43 1.46
CA LEU A 126 -8.32 -1.34 0.00
C LEU A 126 -9.49 -2.15 -0.58
N LEU A 127 -9.80 -1.93 -1.86
CA LEU A 127 -10.83 -2.71 -2.55
C LEU A 127 -10.45 -4.19 -2.66
N SER A 128 -11.44 -5.09 -2.73
CA SER A 128 -11.21 -6.55 -2.87
C SER A 128 -10.27 -6.89 -4.03
N SER A 129 -10.45 -6.26 -5.19
CA SER A 129 -9.56 -6.46 -6.35
C SER A 129 -8.11 -6.04 -6.10
N SER A 130 -7.89 -5.05 -5.23
CA SER A 130 -6.56 -4.62 -4.82
C SER A 130 -5.94 -5.60 -3.82
N ASN A 131 -6.73 -6.08 -2.87
CA ASN A 131 -6.32 -7.12 -1.92
C ASN A 131 -5.91 -8.41 -2.64
N GLU A 132 -6.69 -8.86 -3.63
CA GLU A 132 -6.36 -10.02 -4.47
C GLU A 132 -5.02 -9.85 -5.20
N ARG A 133 -4.70 -8.65 -5.68
CA ARG A 133 -3.42 -8.35 -6.34
C ARG A 133 -2.24 -8.35 -5.36
N LEU A 134 -2.45 -7.99 -4.09
CA LEU A 134 -1.42 -8.03 -3.05
C LEU A 134 -1.14 -9.46 -2.56
N ARG A 135 -2.12 -10.37 -2.64
CA ARG A 135 -2.03 -11.73 -2.13
C ARG A 135 -0.74 -12.49 -2.51
N PRO A 136 -0.30 -12.55 -3.80
CA PRO A 136 0.93 -13.28 -4.15
C PRO A 136 2.19 -12.72 -3.49
N MET A 137 2.25 -11.42 -3.28
CA MET A 137 3.36 -10.76 -2.62
C MET A 137 3.33 -11.05 -1.11
N LEU A 138 2.18 -10.91 -0.47
CA LEU A 138 1.99 -11.17 0.96
C LEU A 138 2.32 -12.63 1.31
N THR A 139 1.80 -13.59 0.54
CA THR A 139 2.06 -15.03 0.77
C THR A 139 3.52 -15.41 0.58
N ARG A 140 4.26 -14.73 -0.30
CA ARG A 140 5.67 -15.01 -0.54
C ARG A 140 6.59 -14.40 0.51
N GLN A 141 6.25 -13.22 1.04
CA GLN A 141 7.16 -12.43 1.86
C GLN A 141 6.88 -12.56 3.36
N LEU A 142 5.62 -12.71 3.77
CA LEU A 142 5.27 -12.77 5.18
C LEU A 142 5.70 -14.11 5.80
N LYS A 143 6.24 -14.02 7.00
CA LYS A 143 6.71 -15.19 7.76
C LYS A 143 5.53 -15.92 8.43
N PRO A 144 5.66 -17.22 8.72
CA PRO A 144 4.71 -17.93 9.55
C PRO A 144 4.42 -17.17 10.86
N GLY A 145 3.15 -17.10 11.24
CA GLY A 145 2.68 -16.36 12.41
C GLY A 145 2.35 -14.88 12.14
N ALA A 146 2.74 -14.32 11.00
CA ALA A 146 2.30 -12.97 10.62
C ALA A 146 0.77 -12.94 10.42
N ARG A 147 0.17 -11.78 10.66
CA ARG A 147 -1.28 -11.57 10.60
C ARG A 147 -1.61 -10.48 9.60
N ILE A 148 -2.70 -10.67 8.87
CA ILE A 148 -3.24 -9.65 7.95
C ILE A 148 -4.63 -9.30 8.47
N VAL A 149 -4.92 -8.02 8.66
CA VAL A 149 -6.26 -7.51 8.98
C VAL A 149 -6.73 -6.59 7.87
N SER A 150 -7.90 -6.88 7.32
CA SER A 150 -8.53 -6.04 6.31
C SER A 150 -9.87 -5.49 6.80
N HIS A 151 -10.05 -4.19 6.65
CA HIS A 151 -11.31 -3.50 6.88
C HIS A 151 -12.19 -3.61 5.64
N ALA A 152 -13.42 -4.08 5.81
CA ALA A 152 -14.51 -4.18 4.85
C ALA A 152 -14.30 -5.14 3.67
N PHE A 153 -13.07 -5.37 3.20
CA PHE A 153 -12.81 -6.08 1.96
C PHE A 153 -11.98 -7.35 2.16
N SER A 154 -12.44 -8.47 1.61
CA SER A 154 -11.75 -9.76 1.70
C SER A 154 -10.57 -9.89 0.72
N MET A 155 -9.80 -10.97 0.84
CA MET A 155 -8.71 -11.38 -0.07
C MET A 155 -9.19 -12.25 -1.24
N GLY A 156 -10.49 -12.24 -1.55
CA GLY A 156 -11.11 -13.09 -2.57
C GLY A 156 -11.61 -14.43 -2.03
N ARG A 157 -12.41 -15.12 -2.87
CA ARG A 157 -13.09 -16.36 -2.48
C ARG A 157 -12.13 -17.51 -2.19
N ASP A 158 -11.00 -17.55 -2.91
CA ASP A 158 -10.02 -18.64 -2.81
C ASP A 158 -9.08 -18.52 -1.60
N TRP A 159 -9.22 -17.49 -0.82
CA TRP A 159 -8.47 -17.31 0.43
C TRP A 159 -9.40 -16.81 1.54
N PRO A 160 -10.23 -17.70 2.11
CA PRO A 160 -11.13 -17.35 3.19
C PRO A 160 -10.35 -16.86 4.42
N ALA A 161 -10.91 -15.92 5.14
CA ALA A 161 -10.32 -15.44 6.40
C ALA A 161 -10.36 -16.52 7.48
N ASP A 162 -9.34 -16.57 8.33
CA ASP A 162 -9.30 -17.45 9.50
C ASP A 162 -10.27 -17.00 10.60
N ALA A 163 -10.59 -15.70 10.63
CA ALA A 163 -11.59 -15.11 11.53
C ALA A 163 -12.23 -13.87 10.92
N VAL A 164 -13.45 -13.60 11.30
CA VAL A 164 -14.24 -12.42 10.91
C VAL A 164 -14.80 -11.80 12.17
N ASP A 165 -14.74 -10.47 12.25
CA ASP A 165 -15.34 -9.69 13.33
C ASP A 165 -16.32 -8.68 12.74
N GLN A 166 -17.56 -8.67 13.21
CA GLN A 166 -18.60 -7.76 12.74
C GLN A 166 -19.14 -6.96 13.93
N PHE A 167 -19.23 -5.66 13.75
CA PHE A 167 -19.70 -4.75 14.80
C PHE A 167 -20.27 -3.47 14.19
N VAL A 168 -20.93 -2.67 15.01
CA VAL A 168 -21.40 -1.32 14.65
C VAL A 168 -20.38 -0.31 15.16
N SER A 169 -19.86 0.54 14.29
CA SER A 169 -18.92 1.60 14.65
C SER A 169 -19.56 2.68 15.49
N ALA A 170 -18.75 3.52 16.11
CA ALA A 170 -19.24 4.68 16.87
C ALA A 170 -20.07 5.68 16.02
N ARG A 171 -19.94 5.60 14.68
CA ARG A 171 -20.72 6.39 13.74
C ARG A 171 -22.05 5.73 13.34
N GLY A 172 -22.31 4.51 13.79
CA GLY A 172 -23.49 3.72 13.43
C GLY A 172 -23.34 2.87 12.15
N ASP A 173 -22.15 2.79 11.57
CA ASP A 173 -21.91 2.00 10.36
C ASP A 173 -21.65 0.53 10.73
N GLU A 174 -22.21 -0.40 9.94
CA GLU A 174 -21.83 -1.81 10.04
C GLU A 174 -20.42 -2.01 9.50
N VAL A 175 -19.54 -2.58 10.30
CA VAL A 175 -18.13 -2.83 9.98
C VAL A 175 -17.85 -4.30 10.00
N THR A 176 -17.12 -4.79 8.99
CA THR A 176 -16.59 -6.15 8.95
C THR A 176 -15.06 -6.08 8.88
N LEU A 177 -14.39 -6.78 9.77
CA LEU A 177 -12.95 -7.01 9.74
C LEU A 177 -12.66 -8.46 9.43
N TYR A 178 -11.67 -8.68 8.59
CA TYR A 178 -11.19 -10.00 8.20
C TYR A 178 -9.77 -10.21 8.71
N LEU A 179 -9.47 -11.39 9.23
CA LEU A 179 -8.14 -11.76 9.74
C LEU A 179 -7.63 -13.03 9.07
N TRP A 180 -6.39 -12.98 8.58
CA TRP A 180 -5.64 -14.14 8.11
C TRP A 180 -4.37 -14.31 8.94
N ARG A 181 -3.95 -15.56 9.18
CA ARG A 181 -2.68 -15.92 9.81
C ARG A 181 -1.83 -16.70 8.82
N MET A 182 -0.61 -16.23 8.63
CA MET A 182 0.35 -16.92 7.78
C MET A 182 0.80 -18.23 8.44
N LYS A 183 0.78 -19.31 7.66
CA LYS A 183 1.14 -20.68 8.09
C LYS A 183 2.59 -20.98 7.79
#